data_ce25de3c2623d1f7cea958f82c39fa59
#
_entry.id   ce25de3c2623d1f7cea958f82c39fa59
#
_cell.length_a   1.000
_cell.length_b   1.000
_cell.length_c   1.000
_cell.angle_alpha   90.00
_cell.angle_beta   90.00
_cell.angle_gamma   90.00
#
_symmetry.space_group_name_H-M   'P 1'
#
loop_
_entity.id
_entity.type
_entity.pdbx_description
1 polymer ?
#
loop_
_entity_poly.entity_id
_entity_poly.type
_entity_poly.pdbx_seq_one_letter_code
_entity_poly.pdbx_strand_id
1 'polypeptide(L)'
;MQAYKYLFKKTSKKSRIKALVLGLAVSVLTFASVLSKLRANIATGSKGDTELGRMFVASFSNLQYCELGLFPVFSAIFLLLLTDCGFEREMFVLKQPEKIGRLTRSKVFLACFMLTSGAILGLLAFAIFFGGRYQVQKTTFFFLAGDLSLFFLAWFAFGCMTFALENVLSKPLTWLLFQIVFLIEAKMFEFFGISVWIMRGLLIPDATSFGFFEFALDCLINAGYAVLASEIFKKTLFRRERLS
;
A
#
# COMPACT_ATOMS: atom_id res chain seq x y z
N MET A 1 13.43 -7.34 16.18
CA MET A 1 12.39 -7.56 17.21
C MET A 1 12.37 -6.49 18.31
N GLN A 2 13.51 -6.01 18.84
CA GLN A 2 13.55 -4.96 19.88
C GLN A 2 13.03 -3.59 19.40
N ALA A 3 13.30 -3.17 18.14
CA ALA A 3 12.84 -1.90 17.60
C ALA A 3 11.30 -1.80 17.53
N TYR A 4 10.60 -2.89 17.20
CA TYR A 4 9.13 -2.92 17.18
C TYR A 4 8.53 -2.80 18.59
N LYS A 5 9.11 -3.50 19.57
CA LYS A 5 8.67 -3.38 20.97
C LYS A 5 8.84 -1.96 21.49
N TYR A 6 9.94 -1.30 21.11
CA TYR A 6 10.21 0.07 21.47
C TYR A 6 9.20 1.04 20.86
N LEU A 7 8.95 0.94 19.55
CA LEU A 7 7.95 1.76 18.86
C LEU A 7 6.56 1.57 19.44
N PHE A 8 6.16 0.32 19.69
CA PHE A 8 4.84 0.01 20.23
C PHE A 8 4.66 0.51 21.67
N LYS A 9 5.71 0.47 22.48
CA LYS A 9 5.68 0.95 23.88
C LYS A 9 5.67 2.48 23.97
N LYS A 10 6.24 3.18 22.98
CA LYS A 10 6.38 4.64 22.98
C LYS A 10 5.25 5.37 22.24
N THR A 11 4.46 4.65 21.42
CA THR A 11 3.29 5.25 20.76
C THR A 11 2.26 5.73 21.79
N SER A 12 1.91 7.00 21.75
CA SER A 12 0.91 7.59 22.64
C SER A 12 -0.46 6.92 22.41
N LYS A 13 -1.33 6.91 23.44
CA LYS A 13 -2.69 6.38 23.34
C LYS A 13 -3.46 7.02 22.15
N LYS A 14 -3.26 8.32 21.94
CA LYS A 14 -3.86 9.09 20.83
C LYS A 14 -3.42 8.57 19.45
N SER A 15 -2.14 8.25 19.28
CA SER A 15 -1.59 7.69 18.03
C SER A 15 -2.12 6.28 17.75
N ARG A 16 -2.32 5.45 18.77
CA ARG A 16 -2.92 4.12 18.61
C ARG A 16 -4.39 4.20 18.17
N ILE A 17 -5.16 5.09 18.79
CA ILE A 17 -6.57 5.31 18.40
C ILE A 17 -6.64 5.79 16.96
N LYS A 18 -5.80 6.74 16.55
CA LYS A 18 -5.75 7.23 15.19
C LYS A 18 -5.39 6.11 14.19
N ALA A 19 -4.40 5.27 14.50
CA ALA A 19 -4.03 4.14 13.66
C ALA A 19 -5.19 3.13 13.51
N LEU A 20 -5.95 2.87 14.59
CA LEU A 20 -7.15 2.04 14.53
C LEU A 20 -8.24 2.65 13.65
N VAL A 21 -8.51 3.95 13.80
CA VAL A 21 -9.50 4.66 12.97
C VAL A 21 -9.11 4.61 11.49
N LEU A 22 -7.84 4.84 11.18
CA LEU A 22 -7.34 4.77 9.81
C LEU A 22 -7.41 3.34 9.25
N GLY A 23 -7.09 2.32 10.05
CA GLY A 23 -7.26 0.92 9.68
C GLY A 23 -8.72 0.55 9.41
N LEU A 24 -9.66 1.05 10.22
CA LEU A 24 -11.10 0.90 9.98
C LEU A 24 -11.55 1.61 8.70
N ALA A 25 -11.02 2.80 8.41
CA ALA A 25 -11.31 3.51 7.17
C ALA A 25 -10.88 2.68 5.94
N VAL A 26 -9.68 2.06 5.97
CA VAL A 26 -9.23 1.14 4.92
C VAL A 26 -10.16 -0.07 4.81
N SER A 27 -10.61 -0.63 5.92
CA SER A 27 -11.55 -1.75 5.94
C SER A 27 -12.88 -1.40 5.25
N VAL A 28 -13.44 -0.23 5.56
CA VAL A 28 -14.69 0.26 4.94
C VAL A 28 -14.50 0.51 3.44
N LEU A 29 -13.39 1.11 3.04
CA LEU A 29 -13.08 1.35 1.63
C LEU A 29 -12.93 0.05 0.85
N THR A 30 -12.21 -0.92 1.40
CA THR A 30 -12.05 -2.24 0.78
C THR A 30 -13.40 -2.96 0.65
N PHE A 31 -14.20 -2.96 1.71
CA PHE A 31 -15.55 -3.52 1.67
C PHE A 31 -16.41 -2.88 0.58
N ALA A 32 -16.42 -1.54 0.53
CA ALA A 32 -17.20 -0.79 -0.46
C ALA A 32 -16.72 -1.08 -1.91
N SER A 33 -15.41 -1.22 -2.12
CA SER A 33 -14.83 -1.54 -3.43
C SER A 33 -15.26 -2.91 -3.93
N VAL A 34 -15.15 -3.93 -3.08
CA VAL A 34 -15.57 -5.30 -3.43
C VAL A 34 -17.08 -5.37 -3.65
N LEU A 35 -17.87 -4.66 -2.82
CA LEU A 35 -19.34 -4.58 -2.99
C LEU A 35 -19.72 -3.91 -4.32
N SER A 36 -19.02 -2.83 -4.70
CA SER A 36 -19.22 -2.16 -5.98
C SER A 36 -18.99 -3.13 -7.15
N LYS A 37 -17.91 -3.92 -7.08
CA LYS A 37 -17.61 -4.92 -8.10
C LYS A 37 -18.65 -6.03 -8.17
N LEU A 38 -19.09 -6.53 -7.02
CA LEU A 38 -20.19 -7.53 -6.97
C LEU A 38 -21.45 -6.99 -7.64
N ARG A 39 -21.84 -5.73 -7.34
CA ARG A 39 -23.02 -5.10 -7.96
C ARG A 39 -22.85 -4.97 -9.47
N ALA A 40 -21.68 -4.57 -9.95
CA ALA A 40 -21.38 -4.49 -11.38
C ALA A 40 -21.51 -5.86 -12.05
N ASN A 41 -20.93 -6.92 -11.47
CA ASN A 41 -21.00 -8.27 -12.01
C ASN A 41 -22.46 -8.81 -12.06
N ILE A 42 -23.27 -8.51 -11.04
CA ILE A 42 -24.69 -8.87 -11.03
C ILE A 42 -25.44 -8.12 -12.14
N ALA A 43 -25.20 -6.82 -12.31
CA ALA A 43 -25.88 -6.00 -13.31
C ALA A 43 -25.54 -6.43 -14.75
N THR A 44 -24.32 -6.89 -14.99
CA THR A 44 -23.85 -7.37 -16.32
C THR A 44 -24.21 -8.81 -16.59
N GLY A 45 -24.81 -9.54 -15.64
CA GLY A 45 -25.15 -10.94 -15.78
C GLY A 45 -23.93 -11.89 -15.83
N SER A 46 -22.74 -11.40 -15.49
CA SER A 46 -21.48 -12.14 -15.47
C SER A 46 -21.42 -13.12 -14.31
N LYS A 47 -22.18 -14.21 -14.38
CA LYS A 47 -22.23 -15.26 -13.34
C LYS A 47 -20.85 -15.95 -13.11
N GLY A 48 -19.91 -15.85 -14.05
CA GLY A 48 -18.60 -16.49 -13.95
C GLY A 48 -17.59 -15.77 -13.07
N ASP A 49 -17.78 -14.48 -12.77
CA ASP A 49 -16.82 -13.64 -12.03
C ASP A 49 -17.24 -13.39 -10.56
N THR A 50 -17.93 -14.33 -9.96
CA THR A 50 -18.33 -14.24 -8.54
C THR A 50 -17.35 -14.90 -7.58
N GLU A 51 -16.16 -15.29 -8.04
CA GLU A 51 -15.11 -15.81 -7.18
C GLU A 51 -14.49 -14.68 -6.34
N LEU A 52 -14.42 -14.90 -5.01
CA LEU A 52 -14.06 -13.85 -4.04
C LEU A 52 -12.69 -13.24 -4.29
N GLY A 53 -11.68 -14.07 -4.63
CA GLY A 53 -10.33 -13.60 -4.90
C GLY A 53 -10.27 -12.72 -6.14
N ARG A 54 -10.92 -13.16 -7.23
CA ARG A 54 -11.00 -12.38 -8.46
C ARG A 54 -11.76 -11.07 -8.28
N MET A 55 -12.85 -11.07 -7.51
CA MET A 55 -13.57 -9.83 -7.20
C MET A 55 -12.71 -8.86 -6.40
N PHE A 56 -11.92 -9.36 -5.46
CA PHE A 56 -10.99 -8.53 -4.69
C PHE A 56 -9.96 -7.89 -5.63
N VAL A 57 -9.25 -8.67 -6.42
CA VAL A 57 -8.28 -8.17 -7.40
C VAL A 57 -8.93 -7.19 -8.37
N ALA A 58 -10.05 -7.57 -8.97
CA ALA A 58 -10.75 -6.71 -9.93
C ALA A 58 -11.30 -5.41 -9.31
N SER A 59 -11.50 -5.34 -8.00
CA SER A 59 -11.90 -4.11 -7.33
C SER A 59 -10.77 -3.09 -7.26
N PHE A 60 -9.51 -3.54 -7.30
CA PHE A 60 -8.32 -2.70 -7.33
C PHE A 60 -7.73 -2.52 -8.73
N SER A 61 -8.20 -3.25 -9.73
CA SER A 61 -7.72 -3.17 -11.12
C SER A 61 -8.49 -2.16 -11.99
N ASN A 62 -9.60 -1.60 -11.50
CA ASN A 62 -10.34 -0.59 -12.23
C ASN A 62 -9.60 0.75 -12.20
N LEU A 63 -8.95 1.10 -13.31
CA LEU A 63 -8.10 2.26 -13.45
C LEU A 63 -8.82 3.56 -13.07
N GLN A 64 -10.01 3.80 -13.61
CA GLN A 64 -10.76 5.04 -13.35
C GLN A 64 -11.14 5.19 -11.87
N TYR A 65 -11.55 4.09 -11.23
CA TYR A 65 -11.89 4.09 -9.82
C TYR A 65 -10.67 4.32 -8.93
N CYS A 66 -9.52 3.79 -9.32
CA CYS A 66 -8.27 3.97 -8.62
C CYS A 66 -7.68 5.37 -8.81
N GLU A 67 -7.73 5.93 -10.02
CA GLU A 67 -7.24 7.28 -10.32
C GLU A 67 -7.97 8.34 -9.49
N LEU A 68 -9.31 8.26 -9.45
CA LEU A 68 -10.15 9.30 -8.85
C LEU A 68 -10.40 9.11 -7.34
N GLY A 69 -10.18 7.92 -6.79
CA GLY A 69 -10.58 7.65 -5.42
C GLY A 69 -9.62 6.79 -4.60
N LEU A 70 -9.36 5.56 -5.01
CA LEU A 70 -8.66 4.62 -4.13
C LEU A 70 -7.21 5.02 -3.86
N PHE A 71 -6.43 5.29 -4.90
CA PHE A 71 -5.01 5.60 -4.70
C PHE A 71 -4.79 6.90 -3.94
N PRO A 72 -5.44 8.04 -4.28
CA PRO A 72 -5.33 9.26 -3.50
C PRO A 72 -5.71 9.07 -2.03
N VAL A 73 -6.80 8.36 -1.75
CA VAL A 73 -7.27 8.14 -0.38
C VAL A 73 -6.38 7.17 0.38
N PHE A 74 -6.00 6.04 -0.20
CA PHE A 74 -5.08 5.09 0.43
C PHE A 74 -3.71 5.71 0.68
N SER A 75 -3.15 6.46 -0.27
CA SER A 75 -1.88 7.14 -0.10
C SER A 75 -1.94 8.21 1.00
N ALA A 76 -3.03 8.97 1.09
CA ALA A 76 -3.23 9.93 2.17
C ALA A 76 -3.33 9.24 3.55
N ILE A 77 -4.12 8.15 3.67
CA ILE A 77 -4.23 7.35 4.88
C ILE A 77 -2.84 6.79 5.26
N PHE A 78 -2.11 6.27 4.29
CA PHE A 78 -0.79 5.72 4.52
C PHE A 78 0.21 6.78 5.02
N LEU A 79 0.22 7.95 4.41
CA LEU A 79 1.03 9.07 4.87
C LEU A 79 0.67 9.51 6.28
N LEU A 80 -0.62 9.55 6.61
CA LEU A 80 -1.08 9.84 7.97
C LEU A 80 -0.61 8.77 8.97
N LEU A 81 -0.59 7.50 8.62
CA LEU A 81 -0.03 6.42 9.43
C LEU A 81 1.49 6.60 9.64
N LEU A 82 2.20 7.06 8.61
CA LEU A 82 3.65 7.30 8.69
C LEU A 82 3.98 8.52 9.57
N THR A 83 3.20 9.59 9.52
CA THR A 83 3.53 10.86 10.20
C THR A 83 3.34 10.82 11.72
N ASP A 84 2.43 9.99 12.23
CA ASP A 84 2.02 10.03 13.64
C ASP A 84 3.02 9.44 14.64
N CYS A 85 4.10 8.94 14.18
CA CYS A 85 5.02 8.22 15.05
C CYS A 85 6.09 9.10 15.74
N GLY A 86 5.92 10.41 15.89
CA GLY A 86 6.79 11.26 16.72
C GLY A 86 8.29 11.29 16.36
N PHE A 87 8.60 10.97 15.11
CA PHE A 87 9.93 10.61 14.65
C PHE A 87 10.93 11.76 14.55
N GLU A 88 10.45 12.97 14.34
CA GLU A 88 11.33 14.13 14.12
C GLU A 88 12.24 14.39 15.33
N ARG A 89 11.71 14.22 16.54
CA ARG A 89 12.50 14.36 17.77
C ARG A 89 13.54 13.26 17.98
N GLU A 90 13.27 12.04 17.51
CA GLU A 90 14.17 10.91 17.71
C GLU A 90 15.31 10.88 16.69
N MET A 91 15.10 11.41 15.49
CA MET A 91 16.18 11.57 14.51
C MET A 91 17.31 12.47 15.04
N PHE A 92 16.98 13.53 15.75
CA PHE A 92 17.99 14.43 16.35
C PHE A 92 18.77 13.77 17.50
N VAL A 93 18.18 12.79 18.19
CA VAL A 93 18.82 12.13 19.34
C VAL A 93 19.72 10.97 18.92
N LEU A 94 19.39 10.29 17.82
CA LEU A 94 20.03 9.02 17.46
C LEU A 94 21.39 9.16 16.76
N LYS A 95 21.79 10.30 16.24
CA LYS A 95 23.09 10.60 15.57
C LYS A 95 23.73 9.46 14.74
N GLN A 96 23.05 8.32 14.56
CA GLN A 96 23.55 7.13 13.87
C GLN A 96 22.63 6.77 12.70
N PRO A 97 23.10 6.99 11.45
CA PRO A 97 22.28 6.80 10.25
C PRO A 97 21.72 5.38 10.09
N GLU A 98 22.45 4.37 10.55
CA GLU A 98 21.97 2.99 10.52
C GLU A 98 20.77 2.73 11.44
N LYS A 99 20.78 3.33 12.63
CA LYS A 99 19.65 3.22 13.57
C LYS A 99 18.45 3.96 13.05
N ILE A 100 18.65 5.11 12.43
CA ILE A 100 17.60 5.89 11.78
C ILE A 100 16.98 5.06 10.66
N GLY A 101 17.79 4.48 9.78
CA GLY A 101 17.30 3.65 8.68
C GLY A 101 16.52 2.40 9.15
N ARG A 102 16.96 1.75 10.23
CA ARG A 102 16.22 0.61 10.83
C ARG A 102 14.87 1.07 11.41
N LEU A 103 14.85 2.20 12.09
CA LEU A 103 13.64 2.73 12.69
C LEU A 103 12.64 3.16 11.61
N THR A 104 13.09 3.82 10.54
CA THR A 104 12.27 4.20 9.39
C THR A 104 11.63 2.97 8.74
N ARG A 105 12.41 1.95 8.42
CA ARG A 105 11.89 0.70 7.85
C ARG A 105 10.87 0.01 8.75
N SER A 106 11.11 0.02 10.07
CA SER A 106 10.16 -0.54 11.04
C SER A 106 8.83 0.20 11.05
N LYS A 107 8.83 1.53 10.86
CA LYS A 107 7.61 2.32 10.74
C LYS A 107 6.85 2.05 9.46
N VAL A 108 7.56 2.05 8.34
CA VAL A 108 6.96 1.71 7.05
C VAL A 108 6.31 0.32 7.14
N PHE A 109 7.02 -0.65 7.70
CA PHE A 109 6.48 -1.99 7.92
C PHE A 109 5.19 -1.98 8.77
N LEU A 110 5.18 -1.23 9.87
CA LEU A 110 4.00 -1.15 10.73
C LEU A 110 2.82 -0.48 9.99
N ALA A 111 3.06 0.59 9.24
CA ALA A 111 2.02 1.24 8.44
C ALA A 111 1.47 0.31 7.35
N CYS A 112 2.33 -0.43 6.65
CA CYS A 112 1.93 -1.46 5.68
C CYS A 112 1.11 -2.56 6.34
N PHE A 113 1.54 -3.04 7.51
CA PHE A 113 0.81 -4.05 8.25
C PHE A 113 -0.60 -3.58 8.64
N MET A 114 -0.74 -2.33 9.10
CA MET A 114 -2.05 -1.75 9.42
C MET A 114 -2.93 -1.60 8.18
N LEU A 115 -2.37 -1.14 7.06
CA LEU A 115 -3.10 -0.99 5.80
C LEU A 115 -3.60 -2.36 5.30
N THR A 116 -2.71 -3.35 5.23
CA THR A 116 -3.04 -4.70 4.76
C THR A 116 -4.02 -5.40 5.70
N SER A 117 -3.85 -5.24 7.02
CA SER A 117 -4.81 -5.77 8.00
C SER A 117 -6.19 -5.13 7.84
N GLY A 118 -6.25 -3.82 7.57
CA GLY A 118 -7.51 -3.13 7.26
C GLY A 118 -8.18 -3.69 6.00
N ALA A 119 -7.41 -3.95 4.94
CA ALA A 119 -7.92 -4.56 3.72
C ALA A 119 -8.46 -5.99 3.97
N ILE A 120 -7.73 -6.80 4.73
CA ILE A 120 -8.19 -8.15 5.13
C ILE A 120 -9.48 -8.09 5.94
N LEU A 121 -9.58 -7.19 6.91
CA LEU A 121 -10.79 -7.03 7.71
C LEU A 121 -11.99 -6.59 6.85
N GLY A 122 -11.78 -5.68 5.89
CA GLY A 122 -12.82 -5.29 4.93
C GLY A 122 -13.30 -6.45 4.07
N LEU A 123 -12.38 -7.28 3.59
CA LEU A 123 -12.69 -8.47 2.83
C LEU A 123 -13.43 -9.51 3.66
N LEU A 124 -13.01 -9.74 4.91
CA LEU A 124 -13.67 -10.65 5.84
C LEU A 124 -15.10 -10.18 6.18
N ALA A 125 -15.26 -8.87 6.43
CA ALA A 125 -16.57 -8.30 6.64
C ALA A 125 -17.47 -8.52 5.42
N PHE A 126 -16.97 -8.26 4.21
CA PHE A 126 -17.69 -8.55 2.97
C PHE A 126 -18.09 -10.03 2.89
N ALA A 127 -17.16 -10.93 3.16
CA ALA A 127 -17.41 -12.37 3.12
C ALA A 127 -18.49 -12.81 4.10
N ILE A 128 -18.54 -12.23 5.30
CA ILE A 128 -19.55 -12.54 6.30
C ILE A 128 -20.93 -12.00 5.88
N PHE A 129 -21.00 -10.75 5.42
CA PHE A 129 -22.31 -10.10 5.10
C PHE A 129 -22.91 -10.63 3.79
N PHE A 130 -22.11 -11.05 2.84
CA PHE A 130 -22.55 -11.50 1.52
C PHE A 130 -22.32 -12.99 1.27
N GLY A 131 -22.16 -13.78 2.34
CA GLY A 131 -22.04 -15.24 2.24
C GLY A 131 -23.16 -15.85 1.39
N GLY A 132 -22.80 -16.73 0.45
CA GLY A 132 -23.73 -17.33 -0.51
C GLY A 132 -23.94 -16.55 -1.82
N ARG A 133 -23.44 -15.33 -1.95
CA ARG A 133 -23.49 -14.53 -3.19
C ARG A 133 -22.19 -14.54 -3.99
N TYR A 134 -21.18 -15.21 -3.50
CA TYR A 134 -19.89 -15.38 -4.14
C TYR A 134 -19.41 -16.83 -4.03
N GLN A 135 -18.49 -17.22 -4.91
CA GLN A 135 -17.89 -18.53 -4.90
C GLN A 135 -16.51 -18.49 -4.22
N VAL A 136 -16.19 -19.52 -3.44
CA VAL A 136 -14.88 -19.76 -2.88
C VAL A 136 -14.32 -21.02 -3.51
N GLN A 137 -13.26 -20.89 -4.27
CA GLN A 137 -12.54 -22.00 -4.90
C GLN A 137 -11.23 -22.28 -4.15
N LYS A 138 -10.60 -23.42 -4.37
CA LYS A 138 -9.28 -23.72 -3.80
C LYS A 138 -8.22 -22.68 -4.19
N THR A 139 -8.35 -22.13 -5.39
CA THR A 139 -7.48 -21.08 -5.94
C THR A 139 -7.67 -19.72 -5.26
N THR A 140 -8.83 -19.44 -4.63
CA THR A 140 -9.12 -18.17 -3.96
C THR A 140 -8.07 -17.80 -2.94
N PHE A 141 -7.67 -18.74 -2.10
CA PHE A 141 -6.65 -18.47 -1.07
C PHE A 141 -5.28 -18.19 -1.66
N PHE A 142 -4.94 -18.85 -2.76
CA PHE A 142 -3.66 -18.61 -3.45
C PHE A 142 -3.64 -17.21 -4.06
N PHE A 143 -4.69 -16.80 -4.76
CA PHE A 143 -4.81 -15.45 -5.32
C PHE A 143 -4.78 -14.40 -4.22
N LEU A 144 -5.60 -14.55 -3.19
CA LEU A 144 -5.63 -13.58 -2.07
C LEU A 144 -4.29 -13.47 -1.37
N ALA A 145 -3.60 -14.57 -1.10
CA ALA A 145 -2.28 -14.53 -0.46
C ALA A 145 -1.24 -13.85 -1.36
N GLY A 146 -1.23 -14.14 -2.65
CA GLY A 146 -0.36 -13.49 -3.63
C GLY A 146 -0.61 -11.98 -3.69
N ASP A 147 -1.85 -11.60 -3.90
CA ASP A 147 -2.27 -10.20 -4.05
C ASP A 147 -1.98 -9.38 -2.78
N LEU A 148 -2.34 -9.90 -1.61
CA LEU A 148 -2.07 -9.21 -0.35
C LEU A 148 -0.58 -9.09 -0.05
N SER A 149 0.22 -10.09 -0.45
CA SER A 149 1.68 -10.04 -0.33
C SER A 149 2.28 -8.98 -1.24
N LEU A 150 1.82 -8.92 -2.49
CA LEU A 150 2.26 -7.92 -3.46
C LEU A 150 1.82 -6.52 -3.05
N PHE A 151 0.58 -6.36 -2.61
CA PHE A 151 0.05 -5.12 -2.05
C PHE A 151 0.89 -4.63 -0.86
N PHE A 152 1.22 -5.53 0.08
CA PHE A 152 2.09 -5.19 1.20
C PHE A 152 3.47 -4.72 0.74
N LEU A 153 4.10 -5.44 -0.19
CA LEU A 153 5.43 -5.13 -0.70
C LEU A 153 5.45 -3.80 -1.47
N ALA A 154 4.43 -3.55 -2.28
CA ALA A 154 4.29 -2.30 -3.02
C ALA A 154 4.12 -1.09 -2.10
N TRP A 155 3.27 -1.20 -1.07
CA TRP A 155 3.14 -0.14 -0.05
C TRP A 155 4.41 0.03 0.77
N PHE A 156 5.16 -1.04 1.00
CA PHE A 156 6.46 -0.96 1.65
C PHE A 156 7.47 -0.18 0.81
N ALA A 157 7.56 -0.47 -0.49
CA ALA A 157 8.41 0.28 -1.43
C ALA A 157 8.00 1.75 -1.49
N PHE A 158 6.69 2.02 -1.61
CA PHE A 158 6.13 3.37 -1.60
C PHE A 158 6.49 4.14 -0.31
N GLY A 159 6.35 3.52 0.84
CA GLY A 159 6.70 4.13 2.13
C GLY A 159 8.19 4.42 2.28
N CYS A 160 9.05 3.52 1.81
CA CYS A 160 10.50 3.77 1.77
C CYS A 160 10.84 4.96 0.87
N MET A 161 10.21 5.05 -0.31
CA MET A 161 10.41 6.17 -1.24
C MET A 161 9.88 7.48 -0.66
N THR A 162 8.73 7.45 0.00
CA THR A 162 8.16 8.62 0.71
C THR A 162 9.18 9.19 1.69
N PHE A 163 9.76 8.37 2.56
CA PHE A 163 10.76 8.85 3.51
C PHE A 163 12.03 9.37 2.83
N ALA A 164 12.46 8.75 1.73
CA ALA A 164 13.61 9.22 0.98
C ALA A 164 13.36 10.63 0.39
N LEU A 165 12.16 10.87 -0.11
CA LEU A 165 11.78 12.16 -0.71
C LEU A 165 11.46 13.22 0.35
N GLU A 166 10.88 12.89 1.49
CA GLU A 166 10.59 13.82 2.59
C GLU A 166 11.87 14.45 3.19
N ASN A 167 13.04 13.88 2.96
CA ASN A 167 14.30 14.52 3.32
C ASN A 167 14.64 15.72 2.43
N VAL A 168 14.05 15.82 1.25
CA VAL A 168 14.33 16.85 0.24
C VAL A 168 13.11 17.74 0.01
N LEU A 169 11.92 17.14 0.03
CA LEU A 169 10.64 17.79 -0.26
C LEU A 169 9.79 17.89 1.01
N SER A 170 8.88 18.85 1.05
CA SER A 170 7.85 18.89 2.09
C SER A 170 6.84 17.75 1.89
N LYS A 171 6.18 17.30 2.98
CA LYS A 171 5.18 16.22 2.94
C LYS A 171 4.07 16.43 1.91
N PRO A 172 3.45 17.63 1.80
CA PRO A 172 2.44 17.87 0.77
C PRO A 172 2.98 17.74 -0.66
N LEU A 173 4.21 18.24 -0.90
CA LEU A 173 4.85 18.12 -2.21
C LEU A 173 5.18 16.68 -2.55
N THR A 174 5.64 15.89 -1.59
CA THR A 174 5.90 14.45 -1.78
C THR A 174 4.60 13.73 -2.16
N TRP A 175 3.50 14.01 -1.46
CA TRP A 175 2.21 13.42 -1.80
C TRP A 175 1.74 13.82 -3.19
N LEU A 176 1.82 15.11 -3.53
CA LEU A 176 1.44 15.63 -4.85
C LEU A 176 2.27 14.99 -5.96
N LEU A 177 3.58 14.87 -5.76
CA LEU A 177 4.49 14.21 -6.70
C LEU A 177 4.04 12.79 -6.99
N PHE A 178 3.69 12.02 -5.96
CA PHE A 178 3.19 10.65 -6.16
C PHE A 178 1.86 10.61 -6.91
N GLN A 179 0.95 11.57 -6.70
CA GLN A 179 -0.29 11.64 -7.47
C GLN A 179 0.01 11.90 -8.96
N ILE A 180 0.94 12.81 -9.24
CA ILE A 180 1.35 13.10 -10.63
C ILE A 180 2.00 11.87 -11.27
N VAL A 181 2.94 11.21 -10.59
CA VAL A 181 3.60 9.99 -11.10
C VAL A 181 2.57 8.90 -11.37
N PHE A 182 1.63 8.70 -10.46
CA PHE A 182 0.55 7.73 -10.63
C PHE A 182 -0.33 8.04 -11.85
N LEU A 183 -0.74 9.30 -12.03
CA LEU A 183 -1.56 9.69 -13.18
C LEU A 183 -0.81 9.52 -14.51
N ILE A 184 0.47 9.86 -14.55
CA ILE A 184 1.31 9.62 -15.73
C ILE A 184 1.41 8.13 -16.03
N GLU A 185 1.70 7.31 -15.03
CA GLU A 185 1.82 5.87 -15.18
C GLU A 185 0.49 5.22 -15.60
N ALA A 186 -0.64 5.69 -15.03
CA ALA A 186 -1.97 5.25 -15.41
C ALA A 186 -2.26 5.53 -16.88
N LYS A 187 -1.89 6.71 -17.38
CA LYS A 187 -2.04 7.06 -18.80
C LYS A 187 -1.07 6.25 -19.69
N MET A 188 0.16 6.03 -19.25
CA MET A 188 1.09 5.15 -19.97
C MET A 188 0.54 3.72 -20.07
N PHE A 189 -0.09 3.23 -19.02
CA PHE A 189 -0.71 1.90 -19.02
C PHE A 189 -1.92 1.85 -19.96
N GLU A 190 -2.79 2.87 -19.94
CA GLU A 190 -3.96 2.97 -20.80
C GLU A 190 -3.60 2.99 -22.30
N PHE A 191 -2.53 3.73 -22.66
CA PHE A 191 -2.16 3.90 -24.09
C PHE A 191 -1.18 2.85 -24.60
N PHE A 192 -0.29 2.37 -23.76
CA PHE A 192 0.84 1.50 -24.17
C PHE A 192 0.87 0.14 -23.48
N GLY A 193 0.00 -0.10 -22.50
CA GLY A 193 0.04 -1.31 -21.69
C GLY A 193 1.29 -1.42 -20.78
N ILE A 194 2.02 -0.32 -20.57
CA ILE A 194 3.28 -0.32 -19.82
C ILE A 194 3.04 0.27 -18.44
N SER A 195 3.38 -0.50 -17.41
CA SER A 195 3.47 -0.04 -16.04
C SER A 195 4.90 -0.12 -15.54
N VAL A 196 5.39 0.96 -14.95
CA VAL A 196 6.79 1.07 -14.51
C VAL A 196 6.93 0.68 -13.04
N TRP A 197 6.03 1.16 -12.16
CA TRP A 197 6.18 0.95 -10.73
C TRP A 197 4.86 0.89 -9.95
N ILE A 198 4.15 2.04 -9.80
CA ILE A 198 3.05 2.19 -8.84
C ILE A 198 1.91 1.22 -9.15
N MET A 199 1.62 1.02 -10.43
CA MET A 199 0.60 0.09 -10.88
C MET A 199 0.98 -1.38 -10.72
N ARG A 200 2.29 -1.69 -10.54
CA ARG A 200 2.77 -3.05 -10.35
C ARG A 200 2.70 -3.45 -8.88
N GLY A 201 1.50 -3.57 -8.34
CA GLY A 201 1.27 -4.04 -6.98
C GLY A 201 0.43 -3.13 -6.10
N LEU A 202 0.32 -1.82 -6.38
CA LEU A 202 -0.67 -0.94 -5.75
C LEU A 202 -2.01 -1.01 -6.47
N LEU A 203 -1.96 -1.27 -7.77
CA LEU A 203 -3.07 -1.65 -8.61
C LEU A 203 -2.69 -2.98 -9.24
N ILE A 204 -3.43 -4.01 -8.96
CA ILE A 204 -3.18 -5.34 -9.49
C ILE A 204 -3.73 -5.37 -10.91
N PRO A 205 -2.88 -5.49 -11.95
CA PRO A 205 -3.37 -5.63 -13.31
C PRO A 205 -4.09 -6.97 -13.41
N ASP A 206 -5.13 -6.98 -14.15
CA ASP A 206 -6.09 -8.04 -14.47
C ASP A 206 -5.84 -9.45 -13.87
N ALA A 207 -6.76 -9.91 -13.03
CA ALA A 207 -6.72 -11.20 -12.36
C ALA A 207 -6.67 -12.41 -13.32
N THR A 208 -6.96 -12.20 -14.60
CA THR A 208 -6.94 -13.26 -15.61
C THR A 208 -5.55 -13.60 -16.10
N SER A 209 -4.60 -12.68 -15.96
CA SER A 209 -3.21 -12.81 -16.41
C SER A 209 -2.20 -13.04 -15.28
N PHE A 210 -2.66 -13.31 -14.06
CA PHE A 210 -1.79 -13.50 -12.90
C PHE A 210 -0.98 -14.79 -12.98
N GLY A 211 0.09 -14.74 -13.79
CA GLY A 211 1.07 -15.81 -13.90
C GLY A 211 2.12 -15.73 -12.78
N PHE A 212 2.70 -16.88 -12.41
CA PHE A 212 3.79 -16.94 -11.44
C PHE A 212 4.98 -16.04 -11.83
N PHE A 213 5.28 -15.97 -13.12
CA PHE A 213 6.37 -15.14 -13.64
C PHE A 213 6.10 -13.64 -13.45
N GLU A 214 4.89 -13.18 -13.75
CA GLU A 214 4.48 -11.78 -13.58
C GLU A 214 4.48 -11.40 -12.10
N PHE A 215 3.95 -12.25 -11.25
CA PHE A 215 4.02 -12.05 -9.80
C PHE A 215 5.46 -11.92 -9.30
N ALA A 216 6.34 -12.82 -9.72
CA ALA A 216 7.75 -12.77 -9.32
C ALA A 216 8.44 -11.49 -9.82
N LEU A 217 8.13 -11.06 -11.06
CA LEU A 217 8.65 -9.83 -11.65
C LEU A 217 8.17 -8.61 -10.86
N ASP A 218 6.90 -8.53 -10.51
CA ASP A 218 6.33 -7.43 -9.74
C ASP A 218 6.91 -7.37 -8.31
N CYS A 219 7.15 -8.52 -7.68
CA CYS A 219 7.86 -8.59 -6.42
C CYS A 219 9.30 -8.09 -6.54
N LEU A 220 10.03 -8.46 -7.58
CA LEU A 220 11.41 -8.01 -7.83
C LEU A 220 11.47 -6.51 -8.08
N ILE A 221 10.57 -5.96 -8.88
CA ILE A 221 10.49 -4.53 -9.16
C ILE A 221 10.24 -3.75 -7.87
N ASN A 222 9.24 -4.13 -7.07
CA ASN A 222 8.95 -3.46 -5.81
C ASN A 222 10.10 -3.59 -4.79
N ALA A 223 10.75 -4.74 -4.71
CA ALA A 223 11.96 -4.93 -3.89
C ALA A 223 13.10 -4.02 -4.36
N GLY A 224 13.31 -3.90 -5.67
CA GLY A 224 14.28 -3.00 -6.28
C GLY A 224 14.03 -1.53 -5.90
N TYR A 225 12.78 -1.06 -5.97
CA TYR A 225 12.42 0.29 -5.53
C TYR A 225 12.62 0.50 -4.03
N ALA A 226 12.33 -0.48 -3.19
CA ALA A 226 12.60 -0.38 -1.76
C ALA A 226 14.10 -0.27 -1.45
N VAL A 227 14.95 -1.00 -2.17
CA VAL A 227 16.42 -0.91 -2.07
C VAL A 227 16.90 0.46 -2.55
N LEU A 228 16.46 0.90 -3.74
CA LEU A 228 16.79 2.21 -4.29
C LEU A 228 16.42 3.34 -3.33
N ALA A 229 15.21 3.30 -2.78
CA ALA A 229 14.74 4.25 -1.78
C ALA A 229 15.64 4.28 -0.53
N SER A 230 16.10 3.11 -0.07
CA SER A 230 17.00 3.00 1.07
C SER A 230 18.35 3.65 0.80
N GLU A 231 18.88 3.53 -0.42
CA GLU A 231 20.16 4.17 -0.81
C GLU A 231 19.99 5.69 -0.99
N ILE A 232 18.91 6.15 -1.58
CA ILE A 232 18.59 7.58 -1.69
C ILE A 232 18.45 8.17 -0.29
N PHE A 233 17.74 7.50 0.62
CA PHE A 233 17.57 7.93 2.00
C PHE A 233 18.90 8.11 2.72
N LYS A 234 19.81 7.14 2.61
CA LYS A 234 21.15 7.25 3.21
C LYS A 234 21.92 8.47 2.66
N LYS A 235 21.95 8.63 1.32
CA LYS A 235 22.68 9.74 0.67
C LYS A 235 22.10 11.10 1.05
N THR A 236 20.79 11.25 1.12
CA THR A 236 20.13 12.51 1.47
C THR A 236 20.29 12.86 2.94
N LEU A 237 20.28 11.87 3.83
CA LEU A 237 20.54 12.06 5.25
C LEU A 237 21.95 12.60 5.51
N PHE A 238 22.99 11.97 4.91
CA PHE A 238 24.37 12.43 5.03
C PHE A 238 24.60 13.83 4.46
N ARG A 239 23.87 14.23 3.43
CA ARG A 239 23.97 15.57 2.85
C ARG A 239 23.43 16.64 3.80
N ARG A 240 22.37 16.33 4.51
CA ARG A 240 21.75 17.25 5.49
C ARG A 240 22.63 17.46 6.72
N GLU A 241 23.33 16.41 7.18
CA GLU A 241 24.28 16.52 8.31
C GLU A 241 25.52 17.34 7.97
N ARG A 242 25.91 17.46 6.68
CA ARG A 242 27.06 18.30 6.25
C ARG A 242 26.69 19.78 6.09
N LEU A 243 25.42 20.10 6.02
CA LEU A 243 24.92 21.46 5.82
C LEU A 243 24.37 22.10 7.12
N SER A 244 24.28 21.33 8.19
CA SER A 244 23.94 21.76 9.55
C SER A 244 25.19 21.84 10.42
#